data_ef095c9fd963fa0ac252f1cf7c9a34fe
#
_entry.id   ef095c9fd963fa0ac252f1cf7c9a34fe
#
_cell.length_a   1.000
_cell.length_b   1.000
_cell.length_c   1.000
_cell.angle_alpha   90.00
_cell.angle_beta   90.00
_cell.angle_gamma   90.00
#
_symmetry.space_group_name_H-M   'P 1'
#
loop_
_entity.id
_entity.type
_entity.pdbx_description
1 polymer ?
#
loop_
_entity_poly.entity_id
_entity_poly.type
_entity_poly.pdbx_seq_one_letter_code
_entity_poly.pdbx_strand_id
1 'polypeptide(L)' 'MENLPDNICEECKKQDESVNTNFILIGYKICDSCKLSKTIFPV' A
#
# COMPACT_ATOMS: atom_id res chain seq x y z
N MET A 1 -3.75 21.23 3.86
CA MET A 1 -3.86 20.83 3.84
C MET A 1 -4.43 19.98 3.69
N GLU A 2 -4.57 19.49 3.31
CA GLU A 2 -5.15 18.81 3.24
C GLU A 2 -5.09 17.79 3.82
N ASN A 3 -5.47 17.30 4.11
CA ASN A 3 -5.64 16.27 4.78
C ASN A 3 -5.89 15.10 4.06
N LEU A 4 -5.26 14.79 2.97
CA LEU A 4 -5.47 13.61 2.25
C LEU A 4 -4.80 12.53 3.00
N PRO A 5 -5.50 11.45 3.28
CA PRO A 5 -4.89 10.34 3.97
C PRO A 5 -3.84 9.72 3.08
N ASP A 6 -2.68 9.48 3.63
CA ASP A 6 -1.63 8.85 2.87
C ASP A 6 -1.74 7.34 2.92
N ASN A 7 -2.87 6.84 3.39
CA ASN A 7 -3.04 5.40 3.58
C ASN A 7 -3.94 4.79 2.52
N ILE A 8 -3.98 5.39 1.35
CA ILE A 8 -4.82 4.88 0.27
C ILE A 8 -3.96 4.04 -0.67
N CYS A 9 -4.31 2.77 -0.79
CA CYS A 9 -3.60 1.88 -1.69
C CYS A 9 -3.81 2.34 -3.13
N GLU A 10 -2.75 2.35 -3.91
CA GLU A 10 -2.84 2.76 -5.30
C GLU A 10 -3.29 1.61 -6.19
N GLU A 11 -3.32 0.41 -5.65
CA GLU A 11 -3.73 -0.75 -6.44
C GLU A 11 -5.22 -1.02 -6.30
N CYS A 12 -5.68 -1.15 -5.06
CA CYS A 12 -7.09 -1.45 -4.84
C CYS A 12 -7.88 -0.22 -4.40
N LYS A 13 -7.20 0.89 -4.16
CA LYS A 13 -7.86 2.15 -3.79
C LYS A 13 -8.58 2.05 -2.46
N LYS A 14 -8.08 1.25 -1.57
CA LYS A 14 -8.67 1.13 -0.26
C LYS A 14 -7.78 1.76 0.78
N GLN A 15 -8.38 2.26 1.83
CA GLN A 15 -7.63 2.88 2.91
C GLN A 15 -7.18 1.81 3.90
N ASP A 16 -5.90 1.79 4.20
CA ASP A 16 -5.35 0.82 5.11
C ASP A 16 -4.10 1.40 5.73
N GLU A 17 -3.93 1.20 7.01
CA GLU A 17 -2.78 1.76 7.71
C GLU A 17 -1.48 1.19 7.18
N SER A 18 -1.50 -0.03 6.70
CA SER A 18 -0.30 -0.65 6.21
C SER A 18 0.23 0.04 4.95
N VAL A 19 -0.61 0.79 4.28
CA VAL A 19 -0.18 1.51 3.07
C VAL A 19 0.95 2.48 3.42
N ASN A 20 0.77 3.23 4.49
CA ASN A 20 1.79 4.20 4.88
C ASN A 20 3.08 3.48 5.28
N THR A 21 2.97 2.40 6.02
CA THR A 21 4.13 1.64 6.44
C THR A 21 4.84 1.06 5.23
N ASN A 22 4.09 0.50 4.29
CA ASN A 22 4.68 -0.08 3.11
C ASN A 22 5.33 0.98 2.24
N PHE A 23 4.75 2.17 2.19
CA PHE A 23 5.36 3.24 1.43
C PHE A 23 6.73 3.60 2.00
N ILE A 24 6.86 3.57 3.31
CA ILE A 24 8.13 3.87 3.95
C ILE A 24 9.11 2.73 3.74
N LEU A 25 8.63 1.50 3.81
CA LEU A 25 9.51 0.35 3.73
C LEU A 25 9.95 0.03 2.31
N ILE A 26 9.04 0.09 1.37
CA ILE A 26 9.36 -0.32 -0.01
C ILE A 26 9.15 0.78 -1.02
N GLY A 27 8.58 1.90 -0.61
CA GLY A 27 8.41 3.02 -1.53
C GLY A 27 7.15 2.95 -2.37
N TYR A 28 6.24 2.05 -2.04
CA TYR A 28 4.98 1.92 -2.78
C TYR A 28 3.81 2.08 -1.84
N LYS A 29 2.81 2.84 -2.27
CA LYS A 29 1.61 3.04 -1.46
C LYS A 29 0.64 1.91 -1.76
N ILE A 30 0.86 0.78 -1.16
CA ILE A 30 0.00 -0.37 -1.35
C ILE A 30 -0.29 -1.01 0.00
N CYS A 31 -1.45 -1.63 0.11
CA CYS A 31 -1.80 -2.30 1.35
C CYS A 31 -1.10 -3.64 1.43
N ASP A 32 -1.21 -4.26 2.60
CA ASP A 32 -0.53 -5.54 2.80
C ASP A 32 -1.01 -6.59 1.80
N SER A 33 -2.30 -6.58 1.50
CA SER A 33 -2.81 -7.55 0.54
C SER A 33 -2.15 -7.38 -0.82
N CYS A 34 -2.09 -6.14 -1.30
CA CYS A 34 -1.46 -5.88 -2.59
C CYS A 34 0.04 -6.12 -2.51
N LYS A 35 0.64 -5.80 -1.37
CA LYS A 35 2.05 -6.02 -1.19
C LYS A 35 2.39 -7.50 -1.31
N LEU A 36 1.59 -8.34 -0.66
CA LEU A 36 1.80 -9.77 -0.75
C LEU A 36 1.64 -10.25 -2.17
N SER A 37 0.66 -9.69 -2.87
CA SER A 37 0.42 -10.10 -4.24
C SER A 37 1.60 -9.71 -5.13
N LYS A 38 2.24 -8.61 -4.81
CA LYS A 38 3.37 -8.18 -5.64
C LYS A 38 4.64 -8.94 -5.30
N THR A 39 4.78 -9.37 -4.06
CA THR A 39 6.01 -10.03 -3.64
C THR A 39 5.95 -11.54 -3.79
N ILE A 40 4.77 -12.09 -3.99
CA ILE A 40 4.63 -13.51 -4.19
C ILE A 40 4.68 -13.78 -5.67
N PHE A 41 5.61 -14.59 -6.08
CA PHE A 41 5.74 -14.92 -7.48
C PHE A 41 5.03 -16.22 -7.74
N PRO A 42 4.09 -16.24 -8.66
CA PRO A 42 3.41 -17.49 -9.00
C PRO A 42 4.38 -18.33 -9.77
N VAL A 43 4.75 -19.38 -9.21
CA VAL A 43 5.73 -20.24 -9.85
C VAL A 43 5.07 -21.36 -10.56
#